data_0977102da068f9fe77a3ec84b8bc7327
#
_entry.id   0977102da068f9fe77a3ec84b8bc7327
#
_cell.length_a   1.000
_cell.length_b   1.000
_cell.length_c   1.000
_cell.angle_alpha   90.00
_cell.angle_beta   90.00
_cell.angle_gamma   90.00
#
_symmetry.space_group_name_H-M   'P 1'
#
loop_
_entity.id
_entity.type
_entity.pdbx_description
1 polymer ?
#
loop_
_entity_poly.entity_id
_entity_poly.type
_entity_poly.pdbx_seq_one_letter_code
_entity_poly.pdbx_strand_id
1 'polypeptide(L)'
;MKFIPRLLTVVLGVWLAGFLGTLAFVSAWSDSSPTELKSETVLVFDLSQGIQERRSVPGLSAVVEGVTESLIFSDVTQAIGAASEDAAIASMLLIGSPSAGWAQLNEIRGAILDFQKSGKLVHGSFTGLDEKGYYLASVCDELSMEPLGLLALDGFAAEMLYMKDALNKFGLEMQVSRVGKYKSAVEPFLLSEMSAANKEQVTSLLEDLQDAFVRGAAISREFSEG
;
A
#
# COMPACT_ATOMS: atom_id res chain seq x y z
N MET A 1 -1.15 -5.35 68.06
CA MET A 1 -1.53 -5.99 66.80
C MET A 1 -2.59 -5.25 65.96
N LYS A 2 -2.80 -3.93 66.07
CA LYS A 2 -3.77 -3.16 65.26
C LYS A 2 -3.14 -2.24 64.18
N PHE A 3 -1.80 -2.26 64.03
CA PHE A 3 -1.06 -1.39 63.14
C PHE A 3 -1.00 -1.90 61.67
N ILE A 4 -0.86 -3.20 61.51
CA ILE A 4 -0.73 -3.88 60.20
C ILE A 4 -1.97 -3.68 59.30
N PRO A 5 -3.23 -3.86 59.78
CA PRO A 5 -4.40 -3.67 58.95
C PRO A 5 -4.62 -2.22 58.49
N ARG A 6 -4.22 -1.22 59.33
CA ARG A 6 -4.30 0.19 58.95
C ARG A 6 -3.26 0.58 57.88
N LEU A 7 -2.06 0.03 57.95
CA LEU A 7 -1.03 0.24 56.91
C LEU A 7 -1.48 -0.35 55.57
N LEU A 8 -2.06 -1.55 55.60
CA LEU A 8 -2.56 -2.24 54.42
C LEU A 8 -3.71 -1.46 53.74
N THR A 9 -4.63 -0.89 54.51
CA THR A 9 -5.71 -0.05 53.97
C THR A 9 -5.21 1.25 53.35
N VAL A 10 -4.19 1.88 53.90
CA VAL A 10 -3.59 3.11 53.34
C VAL A 10 -2.85 2.78 52.03
N VAL A 11 -2.05 1.72 52.00
CA VAL A 11 -1.34 1.28 50.78
C VAL A 11 -2.31 0.91 49.67
N LEU A 12 -3.39 0.16 49.99
CA LEU A 12 -4.42 -0.21 49.01
C LEU A 12 -5.17 1.04 48.49
N GLY A 13 -5.45 2.01 49.37
CA GLY A 13 -6.09 3.28 48.96
C GLY A 13 -5.22 4.11 48.01
N VAL A 14 -3.92 4.21 48.28
CA VAL A 14 -2.98 4.91 47.37
C VAL A 14 -2.85 4.23 46.04
N TRP A 15 -2.80 2.89 46.02
CA TRP A 15 -2.79 2.10 44.76
C TRP A 15 -4.06 2.27 43.97
N LEU A 16 -5.23 2.23 44.64
CA LEU A 16 -6.52 2.40 43.99
C LEU A 16 -6.68 3.82 43.40
N ALA A 17 -6.26 4.85 44.15
CA ALA A 17 -6.28 6.23 43.69
C ALA A 17 -5.32 6.46 42.49
N GLY A 18 -4.13 5.86 42.53
CA GLY A 18 -3.18 5.88 41.44
C GLY A 18 -3.74 5.21 40.17
N PHE A 19 -4.36 4.03 40.34
CA PHE A 19 -4.97 3.30 39.24
C PHE A 19 -6.17 4.03 38.62
N LEU A 20 -7.04 4.62 39.46
CA LEU A 20 -8.16 5.44 38.95
C LEU A 20 -7.68 6.73 38.30
N GLY A 21 -6.61 7.33 38.81
CA GLY A 21 -5.97 8.52 38.21
C GLY A 21 -5.37 8.20 36.83
N THR A 22 -4.70 7.05 36.68
CA THR A 22 -4.17 6.60 35.36
C THR A 22 -5.29 6.26 34.40
N LEU A 23 -6.37 5.61 34.84
CA LEU A 23 -7.56 5.35 34.02
C LEU A 23 -8.22 6.64 33.53
N ALA A 24 -8.41 7.62 34.42
CA ALA A 24 -8.96 8.92 34.06
C ALA A 24 -8.04 9.73 33.11
N PHE A 25 -6.72 9.65 33.31
CA PHE A 25 -5.74 10.25 32.41
C PHE A 25 -5.74 9.63 31.03
N VAL A 26 -5.77 8.28 30.94
CA VAL A 26 -5.86 7.55 29.67
C VAL A 26 -7.18 7.84 28.96
N SER A 27 -8.31 7.88 29.69
CA SER A 27 -9.61 8.21 29.07
C SER A 27 -9.67 9.66 28.58
N ALA A 28 -9.08 10.61 29.30
CA ALA A 28 -9.01 12.02 28.87
C ALA A 28 -8.10 12.23 27.64
N TRP A 29 -7.09 11.35 27.45
CA TRP A 29 -6.23 11.37 26.26
C TRP A 29 -6.81 10.56 25.09
N SER A 30 -7.76 9.67 25.35
CA SER A 30 -8.46 8.88 24.32
C SER A 30 -9.67 9.61 23.74
N ASP A 31 -9.99 10.80 24.19
CA ASP A 31 -11.10 11.60 23.65
C ASP A 31 -10.72 12.21 22.29
N SER A 32 -10.51 11.34 21.30
CA SER A 32 -10.62 11.72 19.89
C SER A 32 -12.11 11.83 19.59
N SER A 33 -12.70 12.98 19.92
CA SER A 33 -14.02 13.34 19.42
C SER A 33 -14.00 13.20 17.90
N PRO A 34 -14.94 12.48 17.29
CA PRO A 34 -14.99 12.40 15.84
C PRO A 34 -15.07 13.83 15.29
N THR A 35 -14.12 14.17 14.42
CA THR A 35 -14.12 15.48 13.75
C THR A 35 -15.39 15.56 12.92
N GLU A 36 -16.30 16.47 13.25
CA GLU A 36 -17.47 16.73 12.41
C GLU A 36 -16.98 17.29 11.07
N LEU A 37 -17.20 16.52 10.01
CA LEU A 37 -16.89 16.95 8.64
C LEU A 37 -17.86 18.06 8.23
N LYS A 38 -17.31 19.11 7.63
CA LYS A 38 -18.14 20.16 7.02
C LYS A 38 -18.73 19.62 5.71
N SER A 39 -19.87 20.18 5.30
CA SER A 39 -20.41 19.94 3.97
C SER A 39 -19.36 20.34 2.90
N GLU A 40 -19.33 19.62 1.79
CA GLU A 40 -18.39 19.84 0.68
C GLU A 40 -16.92 19.55 1.03
N THR A 41 -16.67 18.60 1.94
CA THR A 41 -15.33 18.12 2.24
C THR A 41 -14.80 17.28 1.07
N VAL A 42 -13.51 17.47 0.72
CA VAL A 42 -12.80 16.65 -0.25
C VAL A 42 -11.98 15.60 0.48
N LEU A 43 -12.16 14.31 0.13
CA LEU A 43 -11.31 13.24 0.62
C LEU A 43 -9.99 13.26 -0.16
N VAL A 44 -8.88 13.59 0.51
CA VAL A 44 -7.54 13.53 -0.12
C VAL A 44 -6.91 12.18 0.15
N PHE A 45 -6.55 11.47 -0.91
CA PHE A 45 -5.86 10.20 -0.83
C PHE A 45 -4.45 10.35 -1.40
N ASP A 46 -3.46 10.42 -0.50
CA ASP A 46 -2.05 10.52 -0.84
C ASP A 46 -1.43 9.12 -1.00
N LEU A 47 -1.19 8.74 -2.24
CA LEU A 47 -0.64 7.44 -2.63
C LEU A 47 0.85 7.28 -2.25
N SER A 48 1.56 8.38 -1.97
CA SER A 48 3.01 8.36 -1.69
C SER A 48 3.35 7.80 -0.30
N GLN A 49 2.37 7.72 0.60
CA GLN A 49 2.56 7.24 1.97
C GLN A 49 2.87 5.74 2.08
N GLY A 50 2.81 5.02 0.98
CA GLY A 50 2.98 3.56 0.96
C GLY A 50 1.78 2.83 1.54
N ILE A 51 1.46 1.67 0.96
CA ILE A 51 0.30 0.86 1.36
C ILE A 51 0.79 -0.50 1.84
N GLN A 52 0.46 -0.85 3.09
CA GLN A 52 0.83 -2.11 3.72
C GLN A 52 -0.39 -3.00 3.94
N GLU A 53 -0.21 -4.32 3.81
CA GLU A 53 -1.26 -5.30 4.09
C GLU A 53 -1.67 -5.33 5.57
N ARG A 54 -0.70 -5.14 6.46
CA ARG A 54 -0.90 -5.24 7.90
C ARG A 54 -0.19 -4.12 8.63
N ARG A 55 -0.80 -3.67 9.69
CA ARG A 55 -0.17 -2.74 10.62
C ARG A 55 1.06 -3.43 11.24
N SER A 56 2.25 -2.90 10.98
CA SER A 56 3.45 -3.33 11.67
C SER A 56 3.38 -2.88 13.13
N VAL A 57 3.67 -3.78 14.06
CA VAL A 57 3.83 -3.39 15.46
C VAL A 57 5.12 -2.56 15.53
N PRO A 58 5.06 -1.29 15.91
CA PRO A 58 6.25 -0.46 15.98
C PRO A 58 7.24 -1.07 16.98
N GLY A 59 8.46 -1.38 16.52
CA GLY A 59 9.56 -1.68 17.44
C GLY A 59 9.94 -0.43 18.24
N LEU A 60 10.74 -0.60 19.29
CA LEU A 60 11.19 0.51 20.14
C LEU A 60 11.89 1.64 19.36
N SER A 61 12.57 1.30 18.25
CA SER A 61 13.20 2.24 17.32
C SER A 61 12.20 3.15 16.61
N ALA A 62 11.04 2.63 16.26
CA ALA A 62 9.99 3.37 15.57
C ALA A 62 9.36 4.47 16.44
N VAL A 63 9.33 4.25 17.77
CA VAL A 63 8.85 5.26 18.74
C VAL A 63 9.83 6.44 18.84
N VAL A 64 11.12 6.20 18.58
CA VAL A 64 12.19 7.20 18.67
C VAL A 64 12.35 8.00 17.36
N GLU A 65 12.09 7.39 16.21
CA GLU A 65 12.35 7.98 14.89
C GLU A 65 11.14 8.70 14.27
N GLY A 66 9.98 8.70 14.92
CA GLY A 66 8.76 9.33 14.40
C GLY A 66 8.32 8.66 13.10
N VAL A 67 7.76 7.46 13.19
CA VAL A 67 7.33 6.68 12.03
C VAL A 67 6.23 7.42 11.27
N THR A 68 6.45 7.65 10.00
CA THR A 68 5.37 8.00 9.06
C THR A 68 4.41 6.80 9.03
N GLU A 69 3.18 6.99 9.48
CA GLU A 69 2.17 5.92 9.45
C GLU A 69 1.89 5.55 7.98
N SER A 70 2.26 4.34 7.62
CA SER A 70 1.88 3.78 6.31
C SER A 70 0.37 3.52 6.31
N LEU A 71 -0.27 3.73 5.18
CA LEU A 71 -1.67 3.38 5.00
C LEU A 71 -1.86 1.86 5.06
N ILE A 72 -2.87 1.41 5.78
CA ILE A 72 -3.24 0.00 5.80
C ILE A 72 -4.25 -0.24 4.67
N PHE A 73 -4.00 -1.25 3.86
CA PHE A 73 -4.80 -1.55 2.67
C PHE A 73 -6.31 -1.67 2.97
N SER A 74 -6.67 -2.42 4.03
CA SER A 74 -8.06 -2.58 4.44
C SER A 74 -8.70 -1.26 4.90
N ASP A 75 -7.93 -0.40 5.56
CA ASP A 75 -8.42 0.89 6.06
C ASP A 75 -8.68 1.85 4.89
N VAL A 76 -7.83 1.80 3.85
CA VAL A 76 -7.99 2.59 2.62
C VAL A 76 -9.29 2.21 1.89
N THR A 77 -9.51 0.93 1.61
CA THR A 77 -10.71 0.48 0.89
C THR A 77 -11.99 0.76 1.68
N GLN A 78 -11.95 0.58 3.02
CA GLN A 78 -13.07 0.92 3.89
C GLN A 78 -13.34 2.43 3.94
N ALA A 79 -12.29 3.26 4.00
CA ALA A 79 -12.44 4.72 4.00
C ALA A 79 -13.06 5.23 2.69
N ILE A 80 -12.65 4.69 1.54
CA ILE A 80 -13.25 5.01 0.24
C ILE A 80 -14.73 4.60 0.22
N GLY A 81 -15.05 3.39 0.70
CA GLY A 81 -16.43 2.91 0.79
C GLY A 81 -17.30 3.79 1.69
N ALA A 82 -16.83 4.12 2.90
CA ALA A 82 -17.54 5.01 3.81
C ALA A 82 -17.74 6.41 3.22
N ALA A 83 -16.72 6.96 2.54
CA ALA A 83 -16.79 8.25 1.87
C ALA A 83 -17.82 8.29 0.73
N SER A 84 -18.07 7.15 0.08
CA SER A 84 -19.11 7.08 -0.97
C SER A 84 -20.51 7.31 -0.42
N GLU A 85 -20.77 6.89 0.82
CA GLU A 85 -22.06 6.99 1.50
C GLU A 85 -22.21 8.30 2.32
N ASP A 86 -21.10 8.96 2.68
CA ASP A 86 -21.12 10.16 3.53
C ASP A 86 -21.50 11.41 2.71
N ALA A 87 -22.64 12.02 3.05
CA ALA A 87 -23.12 13.24 2.40
C ALA A 87 -22.21 14.47 2.61
N ALA A 88 -21.34 14.47 3.62
CA ALA A 88 -20.39 15.55 3.84
C ALA A 88 -19.23 15.52 2.83
N ILE A 89 -18.93 14.36 2.24
CA ILE A 89 -17.89 14.20 1.23
C ILE A 89 -18.43 14.53 -0.15
N ALA A 90 -17.89 15.57 -0.78
CA ALA A 90 -18.32 16.01 -2.11
C ALA A 90 -17.54 15.33 -3.24
N SER A 91 -16.25 15.09 -3.05
CA SER A 91 -15.36 14.52 -4.08
C SER A 91 -14.13 13.86 -3.45
N MET A 92 -13.33 13.20 -4.28
CA MET A 92 -12.02 12.62 -3.91
C MET A 92 -10.93 13.27 -4.74
N LEU A 93 -9.76 13.47 -4.11
CA LEU A 93 -8.53 13.91 -4.76
C LEU A 93 -7.44 12.87 -4.57
N LEU A 94 -6.92 12.30 -5.66
CA LEU A 94 -5.76 11.42 -5.67
C LEU A 94 -4.50 12.23 -5.96
N ILE A 95 -3.46 12.04 -5.13
CA ILE A 95 -2.15 12.65 -5.30
C ILE A 95 -1.03 11.64 -5.05
N GLY A 96 0.18 11.95 -5.52
CA GLY A 96 1.38 11.13 -5.28
C GLY A 96 1.46 9.87 -6.14
N SER A 97 2.53 9.11 -5.98
CA SER A 97 2.76 7.86 -6.72
C SER A 97 2.59 6.65 -5.82
N PRO A 98 1.84 5.61 -6.23
CA PRO A 98 1.55 4.47 -5.38
C PRO A 98 2.77 3.55 -5.20
N SER A 99 3.06 3.19 -3.95
CA SER A 99 3.98 2.12 -3.60
C SER A 99 3.18 0.89 -3.13
N ALA A 100 2.56 0.19 -4.08
CA ALA A 100 1.69 -0.95 -3.82
C ALA A 100 1.89 -2.07 -4.85
N GLY A 101 1.45 -3.29 -4.53
CA GLY A 101 1.40 -4.41 -5.47
C GLY A 101 0.24 -4.29 -6.46
N TRP A 102 0.34 -4.93 -7.63
CA TRP A 102 -0.71 -4.88 -8.67
C TRP A 102 -2.09 -5.34 -8.17
N ALA A 103 -2.14 -6.36 -7.32
CA ALA A 103 -3.40 -6.83 -6.72
C ALA A 103 -4.06 -5.74 -5.87
N GLN A 104 -3.28 -5.07 -5.00
CA GLN A 104 -3.77 -3.97 -4.17
C GLN A 104 -4.25 -2.80 -5.03
N LEU A 105 -3.49 -2.44 -6.07
CA LEU A 105 -3.87 -1.36 -6.99
C LEU A 105 -5.18 -1.66 -7.71
N ASN A 106 -5.39 -2.91 -8.13
CA ASN A 106 -6.63 -3.33 -8.78
C ASN A 106 -7.85 -3.23 -7.85
N GLU A 107 -7.69 -3.60 -6.57
CA GLU A 107 -8.77 -3.48 -5.59
C GLU A 107 -9.05 -2.02 -5.21
N ILE A 108 -8.02 -1.18 -5.03
CA ILE A 108 -8.19 0.26 -4.81
C ILE A 108 -8.89 0.91 -6.00
N ARG A 109 -8.48 0.53 -7.22
CA ARG A 109 -9.14 0.96 -8.45
C ARG A 109 -10.63 0.61 -8.45
N GLY A 110 -10.97 -0.63 -8.05
CA GLY A 110 -12.36 -1.07 -7.90
C GLY A 110 -13.13 -0.21 -6.89
N ALA A 111 -12.55 0.06 -5.73
CA ALA A 111 -13.14 0.91 -4.70
C ALA A 111 -13.38 2.36 -5.19
N ILE A 112 -12.45 2.92 -5.98
CA ILE A 112 -12.61 4.25 -6.59
C ILE A 112 -13.76 4.25 -7.61
N LEU A 113 -13.85 3.23 -8.47
CA LEU A 113 -14.94 3.08 -9.43
C LEU A 113 -16.30 2.92 -8.72
N ASP A 114 -16.34 2.25 -7.57
CA ASP A 114 -17.56 2.13 -6.75
C ASP A 114 -17.91 3.48 -6.09
N PHE A 115 -16.92 4.25 -5.65
CA PHE A 115 -17.11 5.61 -5.15
C PHE A 115 -17.75 6.51 -6.22
N GLN A 116 -17.31 6.46 -7.47
CA GLN A 116 -17.89 7.22 -8.59
C GLN A 116 -19.35 6.87 -8.86
N LYS A 117 -19.79 5.62 -8.59
CA LYS A 117 -21.21 5.23 -8.70
C LYS A 117 -22.14 5.99 -7.76
N SER A 118 -21.61 6.60 -6.69
CA SER A 118 -22.36 7.51 -5.82
C SER A 118 -22.63 8.89 -6.44
N GLY A 119 -22.11 9.16 -7.65
CA GLY A 119 -22.23 10.43 -8.35
C GLY A 119 -21.19 11.48 -7.94
N LYS A 120 -20.20 11.11 -7.13
CA LYS A 120 -19.13 11.99 -6.66
C LYS A 120 -17.93 11.91 -7.60
N LEU A 121 -17.31 13.05 -7.86
CA LEU A 121 -16.16 13.14 -8.78
C LEU A 121 -14.85 12.71 -8.10
N VAL A 122 -13.97 12.14 -8.91
CA VAL A 122 -12.60 11.81 -8.53
C VAL A 122 -11.64 12.63 -9.37
N HIS A 123 -10.86 13.47 -8.70
CA HIS A 123 -9.82 14.29 -9.32
C HIS A 123 -8.45 13.66 -9.09
N GLY A 124 -7.56 13.75 -10.06
CA GLY A 124 -6.17 13.33 -9.96
C GLY A 124 -5.24 14.51 -10.20
N SER A 125 -4.25 14.69 -9.31
CA SER A 125 -3.20 15.70 -9.50
C SER A 125 -1.83 15.11 -9.18
N PHE A 126 -0.96 15.02 -10.19
CA PHE A 126 0.30 14.28 -10.11
C PHE A 126 1.48 15.10 -10.59
N THR A 127 2.65 14.87 -9.97
CA THR A 127 3.94 15.42 -10.40
C THR A 127 4.70 14.49 -11.33
N GLY A 128 4.39 13.19 -11.29
CA GLY A 128 4.94 12.16 -12.16
C GLY A 128 4.16 10.86 -12.00
N LEU A 129 4.10 10.08 -13.06
CA LEU A 129 3.39 8.80 -13.12
C LEU A 129 4.24 7.75 -13.86
N ASP A 130 4.30 6.56 -13.29
CA ASP A 130 4.72 5.31 -13.94
C ASP A 130 3.47 4.49 -14.32
N GLU A 131 3.64 3.25 -14.77
CA GLU A 131 2.54 2.36 -15.10
C GLU A 131 1.56 2.15 -13.93
N LYS A 132 2.08 1.97 -12.71
CA LYS A 132 1.25 1.78 -11.52
C LYS A 132 0.46 3.04 -11.17
N GLY A 133 1.14 4.19 -11.22
CA GLY A 133 0.53 5.48 -10.99
C GLY A 133 -0.54 5.79 -12.03
N TYR A 134 -0.22 5.60 -13.31
CA TYR A 134 -1.18 5.82 -14.39
C TYR A 134 -2.37 4.85 -14.35
N TYR A 135 -2.15 3.60 -13.95
CA TYR A 135 -3.23 2.62 -13.77
C TYR A 135 -4.31 3.11 -12.79
N LEU A 136 -3.91 3.72 -11.66
CA LEU A 136 -4.87 4.36 -10.75
C LEU A 136 -5.35 5.71 -11.27
N ALA A 137 -4.47 6.56 -11.78
CA ALA A 137 -4.83 7.88 -12.29
C ALA A 137 -5.85 7.81 -13.43
N SER A 138 -5.83 6.74 -14.24
CA SER A 138 -6.72 6.58 -15.37
C SER A 138 -8.21 6.49 -15.01
N VAL A 139 -8.59 6.18 -13.76
CA VAL A 139 -9.99 6.17 -13.32
C VAL A 139 -10.49 7.54 -12.89
N CYS A 140 -9.63 8.55 -12.73
CA CYS A 140 -10.06 9.88 -12.35
C CYS A 140 -10.95 10.50 -13.44
N ASP A 141 -12.04 11.15 -13.03
CA ASP A 141 -12.90 11.92 -13.94
C ASP A 141 -12.12 13.08 -14.55
N GLU A 142 -11.32 13.74 -13.72
CA GLU A 142 -10.40 14.81 -14.12
C GLU A 142 -8.97 14.46 -13.72
N LEU A 143 -8.07 14.49 -14.69
CA LEU A 143 -6.65 14.15 -14.49
C LEU A 143 -5.79 15.34 -14.88
N SER A 144 -4.99 15.84 -13.93
CA SER A 144 -4.00 16.88 -14.12
C SER A 144 -2.60 16.40 -13.76
N MET A 145 -1.61 16.94 -14.45
CA MET A 145 -0.21 16.70 -14.15
C MET A 145 0.58 18.00 -14.25
N GLU A 146 1.61 18.14 -13.41
CA GLU A 146 2.53 19.26 -13.47
C GLU A 146 3.12 19.43 -14.89
N PRO A 147 3.26 20.65 -15.42
CA PRO A 147 3.77 20.87 -16.78
C PRO A 147 5.18 20.29 -17.02
N LEU A 148 6.01 20.21 -15.98
CA LEU A 148 7.34 19.60 -16.02
C LEU A 148 7.36 18.18 -15.44
N GLY A 149 6.20 17.61 -15.18
CA GLY A 149 6.04 16.25 -14.66
C GLY A 149 6.44 15.21 -15.69
N LEU A 150 6.87 14.04 -15.22
CA LEU A 150 7.28 12.92 -16.07
C LEU A 150 6.17 11.87 -16.11
N LEU A 151 5.71 11.51 -17.31
CA LEU A 151 4.90 10.32 -17.56
C LEU A 151 5.80 9.26 -18.19
N ALA A 152 6.20 8.25 -17.40
CA ALA A 152 7.06 7.15 -17.83
C ALA A 152 6.23 5.88 -17.99
N LEU A 153 5.81 5.59 -19.20
CA LEU A 153 5.08 4.36 -19.57
C LEU A 153 5.97 3.53 -20.48
N ASP A 154 7.00 2.92 -19.88
CA ASP A 154 8.04 2.16 -20.61
C ASP A 154 7.66 0.70 -20.83
N GLY A 155 6.54 0.25 -20.25
CA GLY A 155 6.05 -1.11 -20.28
C GLY A 155 6.66 -2.01 -19.20
N PHE A 156 6.55 -3.32 -19.36
CA PHE A 156 6.97 -4.29 -18.33
C PHE A 156 8.19 -5.06 -18.77
N ALA A 157 9.23 -5.06 -17.95
CA ALA A 157 10.45 -5.80 -18.18
C ALA A 157 10.87 -6.57 -16.92
N ALA A 158 11.59 -7.67 -17.10
CA ALA A 158 12.21 -8.42 -16.03
C ALA A 158 13.68 -8.67 -16.35
N GLU A 159 14.54 -8.25 -15.46
CA GLU A 159 15.98 -8.49 -15.53
C GLU A 159 16.40 -9.48 -14.45
N MET A 160 17.30 -10.40 -14.77
CA MET A 160 17.81 -11.39 -13.84
C MET A 160 19.34 -11.48 -13.93
N LEU A 161 19.99 -11.33 -12.78
CA LEU A 161 21.44 -11.47 -12.68
C LEU A 161 21.83 -12.94 -12.55
N TYR A 162 22.73 -13.43 -13.43
CA TYR A 162 23.26 -14.78 -13.39
C TYR A 162 24.68 -14.78 -12.84
N MET A 163 24.94 -15.55 -11.77
CA MET A 163 26.19 -15.55 -11.02
C MET A 163 27.03 -16.81 -11.19
N LYS A 164 26.60 -17.81 -11.95
CA LYS A 164 27.29 -19.07 -12.16
C LYS A 164 28.77 -18.88 -12.52
N ASP A 165 29.04 -18.04 -13.53
CA ASP A 165 30.41 -17.86 -14.03
C ASP A 165 31.32 -17.14 -13.04
N ALA A 166 30.75 -16.21 -12.24
CA ALA A 166 31.46 -15.56 -11.16
C ALA A 166 31.80 -16.56 -10.05
N LEU A 167 30.84 -17.38 -9.61
CA LEU A 167 31.04 -18.41 -8.59
C LEU A 167 32.11 -19.41 -9.01
N ASN A 168 32.07 -19.88 -10.25
CA ASN A 168 33.06 -20.79 -10.80
C ASN A 168 34.49 -20.21 -10.76
N LYS A 169 34.67 -18.90 -11.01
CA LYS A 169 35.99 -18.23 -10.89
C LYS A 169 36.54 -18.25 -9.47
N PHE A 170 35.67 -18.28 -8.46
CA PHE A 170 36.05 -18.42 -7.06
C PHE A 170 36.14 -19.88 -6.59
N GLY A 171 35.97 -20.86 -7.49
CA GLY A 171 35.97 -22.28 -7.14
C GLY A 171 34.75 -22.73 -6.33
N LEU A 172 33.64 -21.98 -6.41
CA LEU A 172 32.38 -22.28 -5.73
C LEU A 172 31.42 -22.94 -6.69
N GLU A 173 30.91 -24.12 -6.35
CA GLU A 173 29.90 -24.85 -7.09
C GLU A 173 28.62 -24.96 -6.24
N MET A 174 27.49 -24.50 -6.78
CA MET A 174 26.20 -24.59 -6.13
C MET A 174 25.54 -25.93 -6.41
N GLN A 175 25.24 -26.69 -5.35
CA GLN A 175 24.51 -27.96 -5.44
C GLN A 175 23.05 -27.74 -5.04
N VAL A 176 22.13 -28.00 -5.95
CA VAL A 176 20.68 -27.78 -5.76
C VAL A 176 19.90 -29.02 -6.14
N SER A 177 18.98 -29.42 -5.27
CA SER A 177 17.98 -30.42 -5.56
C SER A 177 16.66 -29.72 -5.89
N ARG A 178 16.16 -29.88 -7.12
CA ARG A 178 14.86 -29.32 -7.55
C ARG A 178 14.05 -30.33 -8.31
N VAL A 179 12.72 -30.24 -8.21
CA VAL A 179 11.78 -31.05 -8.98
C VAL A 179 10.79 -30.12 -9.69
N GLY A 180 10.70 -30.28 -11.00
CA GLY A 180 9.78 -29.52 -11.86
C GLY A 180 10.48 -28.55 -12.82
N LYS A 181 9.94 -28.49 -14.04
CA LYS A 181 10.47 -27.73 -15.19
C LYS A 181 10.55 -26.22 -14.90
N TYR A 182 9.55 -25.68 -14.19
CA TYR A 182 9.37 -24.24 -13.96
C TYR A 182 9.90 -23.74 -12.61
N LYS A 183 10.69 -24.55 -11.86
CA LYS A 183 11.33 -24.10 -10.64
C LYS A 183 12.63 -23.37 -10.94
N SER A 184 12.52 -22.13 -11.36
CA SER A 184 13.62 -21.31 -11.88
C SER A 184 14.38 -20.49 -10.83
N ALA A 185 13.91 -20.41 -9.57
CA ALA A 185 14.50 -19.56 -8.53
C ALA A 185 16.00 -19.79 -8.28
N VAL A 186 16.53 -20.97 -8.63
CA VAL A 186 17.94 -21.33 -8.45
C VAL A 186 18.78 -21.19 -9.74
N GLU A 187 18.16 -20.89 -10.86
CA GLU A 187 18.84 -20.74 -12.15
C GLU A 187 19.94 -19.68 -12.15
N PRO A 188 19.81 -18.54 -11.44
CA PRO A 188 20.85 -17.54 -11.34
C PRO A 188 22.19 -18.07 -10.82
N PHE A 189 22.18 -19.15 -10.05
CA PHE A 189 23.39 -19.78 -9.51
C PHE A 189 23.89 -20.98 -10.32
N LEU A 190 23.02 -21.58 -11.17
CA LEU A 190 23.30 -22.81 -11.92
C LEU A 190 23.55 -22.59 -13.40
N LEU A 191 23.00 -21.50 -13.94
CA LEU A 191 23.05 -21.20 -15.37
C LEU A 191 23.71 -19.84 -15.61
N SER A 192 24.21 -19.62 -16.81
CA SER A 192 24.76 -18.31 -17.24
C SER A 192 23.72 -17.43 -17.92
N GLU A 193 22.55 -18.00 -18.23
CA GLU A 193 21.41 -17.31 -18.87
C GLU A 193 20.10 -17.98 -18.47
N MET A 194 18.97 -17.32 -18.79
CA MET A 194 17.63 -17.79 -18.51
C MET A 194 17.29 -19.02 -19.34
N SER A 195 16.80 -20.08 -18.69
CA SER A 195 16.30 -21.26 -19.41
C SER A 195 15.07 -20.94 -20.25
N ALA A 196 14.82 -21.72 -21.31
CA ALA A 196 13.62 -21.56 -22.13
C ALA A 196 12.31 -21.66 -21.32
N ALA A 197 12.28 -22.55 -20.33
CA ALA A 197 11.11 -22.70 -19.45
C ALA A 197 10.89 -21.49 -18.55
N ASN A 198 11.96 -20.90 -18.01
CA ASN A 198 11.86 -19.68 -17.22
C ASN A 198 11.48 -18.49 -18.09
N LYS A 199 12.03 -18.39 -19.29
CA LYS A 199 11.67 -17.35 -20.26
C LYS A 199 10.19 -17.41 -20.63
N GLU A 200 9.66 -18.60 -20.93
CA GLU A 200 8.24 -18.83 -21.17
C GLU A 200 7.37 -18.32 -20.01
N GLN A 201 7.73 -18.67 -18.78
CA GLN A 201 6.99 -18.27 -17.57
C GLN A 201 7.02 -16.76 -17.32
N VAL A 202 8.21 -16.14 -17.44
CA VAL A 202 8.39 -14.70 -17.21
C VAL A 202 7.67 -13.91 -18.30
N THR A 203 7.79 -14.33 -19.57
CA THR A 203 7.09 -13.68 -20.70
C THR A 203 5.59 -13.70 -20.49
N SER A 204 5.00 -14.86 -20.15
CA SER A 204 3.56 -14.95 -19.87
C SER A 204 3.11 -14.02 -18.74
N LEU A 205 3.91 -13.91 -17.67
CA LEU A 205 3.60 -12.99 -16.57
C LEU A 205 3.62 -11.52 -17.02
N LEU A 206 4.63 -11.13 -17.82
CA LEU A 206 4.74 -9.76 -18.32
C LEU A 206 3.61 -9.43 -19.31
N GLU A 207 3.23 -10.35 -20.16
CA GLU A 207 2.08 -10.22 -21.07
C GLU A 207 0.78 -10.05 -20.31
N ASP A 208 0.52 -10.86 -19.26
CA ASP A 208 -0.66 -10.74 -18.42
C ASP A 208 -0.73 -9.38 -17.70
N LEU A 209 0.41 -8.86 -17.22
CA LEU A 209 0.49 -7.54 -16.58
C LEU A 209 0.23 -6.42 -17.60
N GLN A 210 0.84 -6.51 -18.78
CA GLN A 210 0.64 -5.55 -19.87
C GLN A 210 -0.83 -5.50 -20.28
N ASP A 211 -1.43 -6.66 -20.48
CA ASP A 211 -2.83 -6.78 -20.86
C ASP A 211 -3.79 -6.22 -19.80
N ALA A 212 -3.51 -6.48 -18.51
CA ALA A 212 -4.30 -5.96 -17.42
C ALA A 212 -4.21 -4.42 -17.35
N PHE A 213 -3.00 -3.88 -17.50
CA PHE A 213 -2.74 -2.45 -17.54
C PHE A 213 -3.47 -1.77 -18.71
N VAL A 214 -3.25 -2.27 -19.95
CA VAL A 214 -3.83 -1.68 -21.16
C VAL A 214 -5.37 -1.73 -21.11
N ARG A 215 -5.96 -2.89 -20.79
CA ARG A 215 -7.42 -3.02 -20.67
C ARG A 215 -7.99 -2.08 -19.59
N GLY A 216 -7.35 -2.02 -18.43
CA GLY A 216 -7.78 -1.12 -17.36
C GLY A 216 -7.76 0.34 -17.78
N ALA A 217 -6.67 0.81 -18.37
CA ALA A 217 -6.53 2.19 -18.82
C ALA A 217 -7.48 2.52 -19.98
N ALA A 218 -7.59 1.63 -20.99
CA ALA A 218 -8.46 1.83 -22.14
C ALA A 218 -9.94 1.97 -21.77
N ILE A 219 -10.44 1.10 -20.88
CA ILE A 219 -11.84 1.15 -20.42
C ILE A 219 -12.14 2.49 -19.72
N SER A 220 -11.24 2.95 -18.84
CA SER A 220 -11.48 4.16 -18.07
C SER A 220 -11.27 5.46 -18.85
N ARG A 221 -10.45 5.44 -19.91
CA ARG A 221 -10.18 6.62 -20.74
C ARG A 221 -10.86 6.58 -22.09
N GLU A 222 -11.75 5.59 -22.30
CA GLU A 222 -12.49 5.41 -23.56
C GLU A 222 -11.60 5.34 -24.80
N PHE A 223 -10.38 4.82 -24.63
CA PHE A 223 -9.50 4.60 -25.77
C PHE A 223 -9.97 3.37 -26.56
N SER A 224 -9.98 3.47 -27.88
CA SER A 224 -10.13 2.30 -28.73
C SER A 224 -8.91 1.40 -28.57
N GLU A 225 -9.12 0.09 -28.34
CA GLU A 225 -8.06 -0.89 -28.43
C GLU A 225 -7.49 -0.84 -29.86
N GLY A 226 -6.23 -0.39 -29.98
CA GLY A 226 -5.52 -0.31 -31.26
C GLY A 226 -4.90 -1.64 -31.68
#